data_042fcfd74eedbb6467697e1c4dacff63
#
_entry.id   042fcfd74eedbb6467697e1c4dacff63
#
_cell.length_a   1.000
_cell.length_b   1.000
_cell.length_c   1.000
_cell.angle_alpha   90.00
_cell.angle_beta   90.00
_cell.angle_gamma   90.00
#
_symmetry.space_group_name_H-M   'P 1'
#
loop_
_entity.id
_entity.type
_entity.pdbx_description
1 polymer ?
#
loop_
_entity_poly.entity_id
_entity_poly.type
_entity_poly.pdbx_seq_one_letter_code
_entity_poly.pdbx_strand_id
1 'polypeptide(L)'
;MALSPRPKRGRIPAIVSPALLAAAGLLMGLVAMAGCATGARSPRLLVELPDYCPTPDGMAIDGEGNVVVACPNYGSYGEGAGRPSKPAVFIRIDGSNRVTKWFDCPVMAETGRACPMGIAFGPDGDLYVCDNQNWPTGNGKDGEINQGRILRLRVEGDKVVKTTVVASGISHPNGVRVHKGHLYVTVSMLPKIKDADGLLVSAVYRFALGDENVRVTNTRADKGLLVELKTRNTDCQYGADGLVFDSKGNLYVGNFGDGALHRIAFDESGNVAGHTIFARTDFATPMRQAGFKEAMVRARMRTTDGICLDGEDNIYVADFSNNAIARVDPGGHITVLAQNGDTDGSGGLLDQPGEPIVRGRELIVTCFDMVTGPDKVNTKHDRPYTISVIDLDGPR
;
A
#
# COMPACT_ATOMS: atom_id res chain seq x y z
N MET A 1 79.46 -2.51 17.94
CA MET A 1 80.32 -1.32 18.20
C MET A 1 79.39 -0.18 18.54
N ALA A 2 79.42 0.16 19.74
CA ALA A 2 79.58 1.42 20.47
C ALA A 2 78.31 2.28 20.50
N LEU A 3 77.55 2.24 21.57
CA LEU A 3 77.57 3.04 22.80
C LEU A 3 77.11 4.51 22.61
N SER A 4 75.90 4.78 23.08
CA SER A 4 75.45 5.74 24.13
C SER A 4 76.28 7.08 24.27
N PRO A 5 75.73 8.21 24.81
CA PRO A 5 74.84 8.27 26.01
C PRO A 5 73.77 9.38 26.07
N ARG A 6 72.87 9.28 27.06
CA ARG A 6 72.12 10.36 27.72
C ARG A 6 73.10 11.18 28.64
N PRO A 7 72.76 12.41 29.01
CA PRO A 7 71.97 12.76 30.20
C PRO A 7 71.26 14.15 30.08
N LYS A 8 70.52 14.79 31.01
CA LYS A 8 70.21 14.76 32.42
C LYS A 8 69.01 15.68 32.72
N ARG A 9 68.38 15.44 33.81
CA ARG A 9 67.28 16.16 34.47
C ARG A 9 67.63 17.59 34.90
N GLY A 10 66.59 18.47 34.93
CA GLY A 10 66.59 19.72 35.69
C GLY A 10 65.20 19.99 36.27
N ARG A 11 65.16 20.27 37.55
CA ARG A 11 64.04 20.31 38.50
C ARG A 11 63.35 21.66 38.52
N ILE A 12 62.03 21.63 38.78
CA ILE A 12 61.00 22.48 39.36
C ILE A 12 61.54 23.62 40.28
N PRO A 13 60.82 24.79 40.41
CA PRO A 13 59.90 24.86 41.56
C PRO A 13 58.49 25.45 41.25
N ALA A 14 57.58 25.02 42.13
CA ALA A 14 56.24 25.52 42.34
C ALA A 14 56.23 26.89 43.01
N ILE A 15 55.08 27.60 42.97
CA ILE A 15 54.41 28.21 44.11
C ILE A 15 53.34 29.20 43.69
N VAL A 16 52.10 28.92 44.17
CA VAL A 16 51.05 29.81 44.73
C VAL A 16 50.03 30.48 43.82
N SER A 17 48.82 30.05 44.03
CA SER A 17 47.50 30.71 43.86
C SER A 17 47.38 31.94 44.81
N PRO A 18 46.49 32.93 44.67
CA PRO A 18 45.03 32.69 44.67
C PRO A 18 44.16 33.65 43.81
N ALA A 19 43.00 33.20 43.56
CA ALA A 19 41.68 33.82 43.39
C ALA A 19 41.60 35.35 43.11
N LEU A 20 40.89 35.68 42.01
CA LEU A 20 39.92 36.77 41.99
C LEU A 20 38.83 36.46 40.94
N LEU A 21 37.57 36.58 41.36
CA LEU A 21 36.35 36.51 40.58
C LEU A 21 36.36 37.55 39.45
N ALA A 22 35.99 37.10 38.26
CA ALA A 22 35.29 37.95 37.30
C ALA A 22 34.25 37.10 36.58
N ALA A 23 33.00 37.34 36.92
CA ALA A 23 31.84 36.82 36.20
C ALA A 23 31.79 37.44 34.82
N ALA A 24 32.13 36.69 33.80
CA ALA A 24 31.78 36.98 32.42
C ALA A 24 30.73 35.94 32.00
N GLY A 25 29.48 36.43 31.96
CA GLY A 25 28.36 35.61 31.53
C GLY A 25 28.56 35.18 30.09
N LEU A 26 28.86 33.91 29.87
CA LEU A 26 28.75 33.27 28.57
C LEU A 26 27.29 32.89 28.38
N LEU A 27 26.52 33.78 27.74
CA LEU A 27 25.21 33.46 27.17
C LEU A 27 25.47 32.50 26.01
N MET A 28 25.57 31.21 26.32
CA MET A 28 25.40 30.16 25.31
C MET A 28 23.93 30.16 24.90
N GLY A 29 23.66 30.83 23.78
CA GLY A 29 22.43 30.67 23.06
C GLY A 29 22.28 29.18 22.71
N LEU A 30 21.46 28.45 23.49
CA LEU A 30 20.86 27.22 23.02
C LEU A 30 19.99 27.60 21.82
N VAL A 31 20.55 27.56 20.62
CA VAL A 31 19.76 27.34 19.43
C VAL A 31 19.20 25.95 19.59
N ALA A 32 17.99 25.86 20.15
CA ALA A 32 17.18 24.69 20.04
C ALA A 32 17.00 24.46 18.54
N MET A 33 17.82 23.62 17.95
CA MET A 33 17.49 22.92 16.74
C MET A 33 16.21 22.17 17.07
N ALA A 34 15.07 22.79 16.78
CA ALA A 34 13.81 22.09 16.64
C ALA A 34 14.00 21.18 15.41
N GLY A 35 14.73 20.09 15.62
CA GLY A 35 14.63 18.95 14.77
C GLY A 35 13.16 18.59 14.82
N CYS A 36 12.43 18.77 13.73
CA CYS A 36 11.15 18.13 13.52
C CYS A 36 11.38 16.62 13.65
N ALA A 37 11.35 16.10 14.86
CA ALA A 37 11.04 14.72 15.11
C ALA A 37 9.58 14.61 14.62
N THR A 38 9.40 14.15 13.40
CA THR A 38 8.10 13.65 12.92
C THR A 38 7.81 12.41 13.75
N GLY A 39 7.22 12.60 14.92
CA GLY A 39 6.79 11.50 15.78
C GLY A 39 5.80 10.66 14.99
N ALA A 40 6.08 9.36 14.88
CA ALA A 40 5.13 8.42 14.31
C ALA A 40 3.80 8.56 15.06
N ARG A 41 2.69 8.56 14.33
CA ARG A 41 1.34 8.64 14.91
C ARG A 41 0.93 7.27 15.44
N SER A 42 0.10 7.27 16.46
CA SER A 42 -0.44 6.03 17.01
C SER A 42 -1.77 5.70 16.33
N PRO A 43 -1.88 4.55 15.65
CA PRO A 43 -3.16 4.05 15.19
C PRO A 43 -4.06 3.72 16.38
N ARG A 44 -5.37 3.82 16.19
CA ARG A 44 -6.42 3.43 17.13
C ARG A 44 -7.47 2.59 16.43
N LEU A 45 -8.25 1.85 17.19
CA LEU A 45 -9.33 1.03 16.67
C LEU A 45 -10.43 1.92 16.09
N LEU A 46 -10.78 1.72 14.82
CA LEU A 46 -12.02 2.22 14.26
C LEU A 46 -13.16 1.26 14.59
N VAL A 47 -13.02 0.00 14.17
CA VAL A 47 -13.99 -1.07 14.44
C VAL A 47 -13.30 -2.43 14.49
N GLU A 48 -13.85 -3.36 15.26
CA GLU A 48 -13.63 -4.79 15.09
C GLU A 48 -14.60 -5.34 14.04
N LEU A 49 -14.10 -6.22 13.17
CA LEU A 49 -14.86 -6.81 12.09
C LEU A 49 -15.48 -8.15 12.53
N PRO A 50 -16.66 -8.48 11.98
CA PRO A 50 -17.26 -9.78 12.21
C PRO A 50 -16.40 -10.93 11.67
N ASP A 51 -16.58 -12.11 12.24
CA ASP A 51 -15.87 -13.35 11.83
C ASP A 51 -15.96 -13.72 10.35
N TYR A 52 -16.90 -13.13 9.64
CA TYR A 52 -17.05 -13.33 8.19
C TYR A 52 -16.21 -12.35 7.34
N CYS A 53 -15.38 -11.51 7.97
CA CYS A 53 -14.47 -10.56 7.29
C CYS A 53 -13.03 -10.71 7.82
N PRO A 54 -12.37 -11.87 7.62
CA PRO A 54 -11.03 -12.10 8.18
C PRO A 54 -9.91 -11.35 7.44
N THR A 55 -10.10 -11.00 6.17
CA THR A 55 -9.10 -10.27 5.37
C THR A 55 -9.76 -9.13 4.62
N PRO A 56 -10.03 -7.98 5.29
CA PRO A 56 -10.55 -6.79 4.62
C PRO A 56 -9.48 -6.16 3.72
N ASP A 57 -9.87 -5.68 2.53
CA ASP A 57 -8.96 -5.11 1.56
C ASP A 57 -9.46 -3.75 1.04
N GLY A 58 -9.83 -3.65 -0.23
CA GLY A 58 -10.18 -2.41 -0.89
C GLY A 58 -11.30 -1.62 -0.22
N MET A 59 -11.16 -0.31 -0.18
CA MET A 59 -12.14 0.61 0.40
C MET A 59 -12.59 1.68 -0.58
N ALA A 60 -13.85 2.12 -0.44
CA ALA A 60 -14.38 3.29 -1.12
C ALA A 60 -15.41 4.00 -0.22
N ILE A 61 -15.58 5.31 -0.39
CA ILE A 61 -16.62 6.09 0.31
C ILE A 61 -17.81 6.25 -0.63
N ASP A 62 -19.00 5.88 -0.16
CA ASP A 62 -20.24 6.04 -0.91
C ASP A 62 -20.76 7.49 -0.87
N GLY A 63 -21.85 7.77 -1.62
CA GLY A 63 -22.44 9.10 -1.70
C GLY A 63 -23.03 9.61 -0.37
N GLU A 64 -23.20 8.75 0.63
CA GLU A 64 -23.70 9.08 1.97
C GLU A 64 -22.55 9.26 2.98
N GLY A 65 -21.30 9.04 2.57
CA GLY A 65 -20.12 9.14 3.41
C GLY A 65 -19.80 7.87 4.22
N ASN A 66 -20.48 6.76 3.94
CA ASN A 66 -20.12 5.47 4.54
C ASN A 66 -18.88 4.89 3.86
N VAL A 67 -18.07 4.17 4.63
CA VAL A 67 -16.94 3.40 4.08
C VAL A 67 -17.46 2.02 3.69
N VAL A 68 -17.36 1.71 2.40
CA VAL A 68 -17.58 0.36 1.88
C VAL A 68 -16.26 -0.36 1.83
N VAL A 69 -16.23 -1.60 2.32
CA VAL A 69 -15.02 -2.43 2.39
C VAL A 69 -15.26 -3.73 1.64
N ALA A 70 -14.36 -4.08 0.76
CA ALA A 70 -14.32 -5.38 0.12
C ALA A 70 -13.59 -6.38 1.02
N CYS A 71 -14.19 -7.55 1.24
CA CYS A 71 -13.61 -8.62 2.03
C CYS A 71 -13.46 -9.86 1.15
N PRO A 72 -12.29 -10.08 0.52
CA PRO A 72 -12.02 -11.26 -0.29
C PRO A 72 -11.94 -12.54 0.54
N ASN A 73 -11.66 -12.41 1.84
CA ASN A 73 -11.64 -13.50 2.81
C ASN A 73 -10.66 -14.62 2.46
N TYR A 74 -9.47 -14.24 2.03
CA TYR A 74 -8.39 -15.19 1.76
C TYR A 74 -7.99 -15.96 3.02
N GLY A 75 -7.52 -17.19 2.82
CA GLY A 75 -6.87 -17.98 3.87
C GLY A 75 -5.38 -17.64 4.00
N SER A 76 -4.83 -17.88 5.18
CA SER A 76 -3.41 -17.71 5.47
C SER A 76 -2.50 -18.63 4.67
N TYR A 77 -1.22 -18.27 4.60
CA TYR A 77 -0.18 -19.10 3.99
C TYR A 77 -0.11 -20.48 4.69
N GLY A 78 -0.15 -21.56 3.91
CA GLY A 78 -0.20 -22.93 4.42
C GLY A 78 -1.61 -23.54 4.51
N GLU A 79 -2.65 -22.72 4.58
CA GLU A 79 -4.06 -23.15 4.61
C GLU A 79 -4.78 -22.98 3.25
N GLY A 80 -4.00 -22.88 2.16
CA GLY A 80 -4.52 -22.54 0.84
C GLY A 80 -4.43 -21.05 0.57
N ALA A 81 -3.29 -20.44 0.90
CA ALA A 81 -2.99 -19.03 0.65
C ALA A 81 -3.47 -18.57 -0.72
N GLY A 82 -4.14 -17.42 -0.76
CA GLY A 82 -4.72 -16.89 -1.97
C GLY A 82 -6.03 -17.55 -2.42
N ARG A 83 -6.63 -18.40 -1.60
CA ARG A 83 -7.99 -18.93 -1.82
C ARG A 83 -8.91 -18.43 -0.72
N PRO A 84 -10.15 -18.04 -1.03
CA PRO A 84 -11.10 -17.62 -0.02
C PRO A 84 -11.34 -18.73 1.01
N SER A 85 -11.19 -18.39 2.29
CA SER A 85 -11.53 -19.27 3.41
C SER A 85 -13.02 -19.20 3.77
N LYS A 86 -13.67 -18.10 3.36
CA LYS A 86 -15.11 -17.80 3.58
C LYS A 86 -15.66 -17.12 2.33
N PRO A 87 -17.00 -17.07 2.15
CA PRO A 87 -17.62 -16.28 1.08
C PRO A 87 -17.18 -14.82 1.13
N ALA A 88 -16.83 -14.28 0.00
CA ALA A 88 -16.46 -12.88 -0.13
C ALA A 88 -17.68 -11.97 0.02
N VAL A 89 -17.52 -10.87 0.76
CA VAL A 89 -18.61 -9.94 1.06
C VAL A 89 -18.14 -8.50 0.92
N PHE A 90 -19.10 -7.60 0.79
CA PHE A 90 -18.92 -6.18 1.05
C PHE A 90 -19.61 -5.83 2.36
N ILE A 91 -18.92 -5.07 3.19
CA ILE A 91 -19.50 -4.46 4.40
C ILE A 91 -19.56 -2.96 4.23
N ARG A 92 -20.42 -2.32 5.02
CA ARG A 92 -20.54 -0.87 5.11
C ARG A 92 -20.32 -0.45 6.55
N ILE A 93 -19.52 0.61 6.73
CA ILE A 93 -19.25 1.24 8.02
C ILE A 93 -19.84 2.65 7.97
N ASP A 94 -20.86 2.91 8.76
CA ASP A 94 -21.53 4.21 8.77
C ASP A 94 -20.76 5.28 9.56
N GLY A 95 -21.27 6.51 9.55
CA GLY A 95 -20.66 7.63 10.28
C GLY A 95 -20.60 7.46 11.80
N SER A 96 -21.32 6.47 12.37
CA SER A 96 -21.23 6.06 13.78
C SER A 96 -20.31 4.86 13.99
N ASN A 97 -19.56 4.47 12.97
CA ASN A 97 -18.67 3.31 12.93
C ASN A 97 -19.40 1.96 13.16
N ARG A 98 -20.69 1.89 12.84
CA ARG A 98 -21.42 0.62 12.88
C ARG A 98 -21.18 -0.17 11.61
N VAL A 99 -20.79 -1.42 11.77
CA VAL A 99 -20.53 -2.37 10.66
C VAL A 99 -21.84 -3.08 10.31
N THR A 100 -22.16 -3.11 9.01
CA THR A 100 -23.27 -3.90 8.47
C THR A 100 -22.81 -4.68 7.25
N LYS A 101 -23.26 -5.92 7.09
CA LYS A 101 -23.10 -6.65 5.83
C LYS A 101 -23.98 -5.97 4.79
N TRP A 102 -23.34 -5.56 3.68
CA TRP A 102 -24.07 -4.86 2.63
C TRP A 102 -24.46 -5.79 1.48
N PHE A 103 -23.48 -6.55 0.96
CA PHE A 103 -23.69 -7.35 -0.24
C PHE A 103 -22.76 -8.56 -0.29
N ASP A 104 -23.25 -9.70 -0.80
CA ASP A 104 -22.39 -10.86 -1.11
C ASP A 104 -21.76 -10.69 -2.49
N CYS A 105 -20.45 -10.80 -2.60
CA CYS A 105 -19.78 -10.65 -3.88
C CYS A 105 -20.21 -11.76 -4.85
N PRO A 106 -20.62 -11.42 -6.08
CA PRO A 106 -21.07 -12.42 -7.05
C PRO A 106 -20.00 -13.45 -7.37
N VAL A 107 -20.29 -14.70 -7.10
CA VAL A 107 -19.40 -15.82 -7.42
C VAL A 107 -19.31 -16.01 -8.93
N MET A 108 -18.09 -16.25 -9.44
CA MET A 108 -17.86 -16.63 -10.82
C MET A 108 -18.15 -18.13 -10.99
N ALA A 109 -19.02 -18.48 -11.93
CA ALA A 109 -19.49 -19.87 -12.09
C ALA A 109 -18.36 -20.84 -12.42
N GLU A 110 -17.39 -20.41 -13.24
CA GLU A 110 -16.27 -21.23 -13.70
C GLU A 110 -15.27 -21.57 -12.60
N THR A 111 -15.15 -20.72 -11.60
CA THR A 111 -14.17 -20.87 -10.50
C THR A 111 -14.81 -21.24 -9.18
N GLY A 112 -16.11 -21.03 -9.05
CA GLY A 112 -16.85 -21.23 -7.80
C GLY A 112 -16.50 -20.24 -6.70
N ARG A 113 -15.89 -19.06 -7.02
CA ARG A 113 -15.43 -18.09 -6.03
C ARG A 113 -15.55 -16.66 -6.49
N ALA A 114 -15.36 -15.73 -5.57
CA ALA A 114 -15.18 -14.30 -5.77
C ALA A 114 -14.03 -13.82 -4.86
N CYS A 115 -13.20 -12.91 -5.36
CA CYS A 115 -12.05 -12.37 -4.65
C CYS A 115 -11.96 -10.87 -4.89
N PRO A 116 -12.91 -10.06 -4.36
CA PRO A 116 -12.91 -8.61 -4.55
C PRO A 116 -11.72 -7.98 -3.82
N MET A 117 -10.91 -7.24 -4.56
CA MET A 117 -9.77 -6.46 -4.09
C MET A 117 -10.14 -4.97 -4.13
N GLY A 118 -9.40 -4.15 -4.87
CA GLY A 118 -9.69 -2.74 -5.01
C GLY A 118 -11.10 -2.45 -5.54
N ILE A 119 -11.71 -1.40 -4.99
CA ILE A 119 -13.05 -0.93 -5.35
C ILE A 119 -13.08 0.59 -5.55
N ALA A 120 -14.00 1.07 -6.39
CA ALA A 120 -14.22 2.49 -6.60
C ALA A 120 -15.66 2.79 -7.02
N PHE A 121 -16.26 3.84 -6.48
CA PHE A 121 -17.53 4.34 -6.98
C PHE A 121 -17.34 5.17 -8.26
N GLY A 122 -18.23 4.99 -9.21
CA GLY A 122 -18.36 5.85 -10.37
C GLY A 122 -19.20 7.09 -10.09
N PRO A 123 -19.22 8.05 -11.03
CA PRO A 123 -20.02 9.27 -10.90
C PRO A 123 -21.52 9.02 -10.92
N ASP A 124 -21.95 7.85 -11.38
CA ASP A 124 -23.34 7.35 -11.41
C ASP A 124 -23.73 6.62 -10.11
N GLY A 125 -22.80 6.48 -9.16
CA GLY A 125 -23.01 5.75 -7.91
C GLY A 125 -22.83 4.23 -8.05
N ASP A 126 -22.51 3.71 -9.22
CA ASP A 126 -22.21 2.29 -9.42
C ASP A 126 -20.84 1.95 -8.80
N LEU A 127 -20.71 0.78 -8.20
CA LEU A 127 -19.46 0.29 -7.63
C LEU A 127 -18.71 -0.58 -8.63
N TYR A 128 -17.48 -0.21 -8.95
CA TYR A 128 -16.55 -1.01 -9.74
C TYR A 128 -15.62 -1.81 -8.85
N VAL A 129 -15.38 -3.07 -9.20
CA VAL A 129 -14.70 -4.05 -8.37
C VAL A 129 -13.66 -4.80 -9.18
N CYS A 130 -12.44 -4.84 -8.72
CA CYS A 130 -11.44 -5.81 -9.16
C CYS A 130 -11.72 -7.16 -8.48
N ASP A 131 -12.27 -8.12 -9.22
CA ASP A 131 -12.43 -9.49 -8.76
C ASP A 131 -11.26 -10.33 -9.28
N ASN A 132 -10.24 -10.47 -8.47
CA ASN A 132 -8.97 -11.03 -8.90
C ASN A 132 -8.97 -12.55 -9.06
N GLN A 133 -9.95 -13.23 -8.47
CA GLN A 133 -10.24 -14.65 -8.59
C GLN A 133 -9.23 -15.59 -7.96
N ASN A 134 -7.95 -15.27 -7.94
CA ASN A 134 -6.95 -16.12 -7.33
C ASN A 134 -5.64 -15.37 -7.04
N TRP A 135 -5.10 -15.61 -5.86
CA TRP A 135 -3.73 -15.21 -5.57
C TRP A 135 -2.77 -16.25 -6.17
N PRO A 136 -1.76 -15.85 -6.96
CA PRO A 136 -0.81 -16.80 -7.51
C PRO A 136 0.06 -17.33 -6.38
N THR A 137 -0.33 -18.45 -5.80
CA THR A 137 0.62 -19.28 -5.06
C THR A 137 1.61 -19.80 -6.10
N GLY A 138 2.90 -19.65 -5.93
CA GLY A 138 3.94 -19.98 -6.92
C GLY A 138 3.86 -21.33 -7.65
N ASN A 139 2.80 -22.10 -7.38
CA ASN A 139 2.40 -23.34 -8.03
C ASN A 139 1.11 -23.20 -8.86
N GLY A 140 0.56 -21.99 -9.04
CA GLY A 140 -0.63 -21.76 -9.86
C GLY A 140 -0.36 -22.12 -11.32
N LYS A 141 -1.19 -22.97 -11.89
CA LYS A 141 -1.18 -23.22 -13.33
C LYS A 141 -1.54 -21.93 -14.06
N ASP A 142 -0.88 -21.62 -15.17
CA ASP A 142 -1.10 -20.40 -15.97
C ASP A 142 -2.59 -20.08 -16.25
N GLY A 143 -3.46 -21.10 -16.32
CA GLY A 143 -4.90 -20.95 -16.52
C GLY A 143 -5.64 -20.31 -15.32
N GLU A 144 -5.12 -20.40 -14.10
CA GLU A 144 -5.77 -19.82 -12.92
C GLU A 144 -5.47 -18.32 -12.77
N ILE A 145 -4.34 -17.86 -13.28
CA ILE A 145 -3.88 -16.46 -13.16
C ILE A 145 -4.68 -15.52 -14.07
N ASN A 146 -5.27 -16.03 -15.15
CA ASN A 146 -5.97 -15.23 -16.16
C ASN A 146 -7.50 -15.31 -16.03
N GLN A 147 -8.02 -15.48 -14.84
CA GLN A 147 -9.46 -15.60 -14.56
C GLN A 147 -10.06 -14.34 -13.93
N GLY A 148 -9.26 -13.34 -13.62
CA GLY A 148 -9.74 -12.11 -13.03
C GLY A 148 -10.72 -11.37 -13.96
N ARG A 149 -11.58 -10.56 -13.32
CA ARG A 149 -12.58 -9.75 -14.01
C ARG A 149 -12.79 -8.41 -13.31
N ILE A 150 -13.33 -7.46 -14.03
CA ILE A 150 -13.82 -6.20 -13.47
C ILE A 150 -15.34 -6.27 -13.48
N LEU A 151 -15.93 -6.06 -12.31
CA LEU A 151 -17.39 -6.00 -12.15
C LEU A 151 -17.84 -4.55 -12.03
N ARG A 152 -19.00 -4.25 -12.58
CA ARG A 152 -19.81 -3.07 -12.30
C ARG A 152 -21.06 -3.53 -11.54
N LEU A 153 -21.22 -3.06 -10.32
CA LEU A 153 -22.36 -3.30 -9.47
C LEU A 153 -23.24 -2.07 -9.48
N ARG A 154 -24.39 -2.14 -10.16
CA ARG A 154 -25.35 -1.05 -10.18
C ARG A 154 -26.04 -0.94 -8.84
N VAL A 155 -25.93 0.25 -8.24
CA VAL A 155 -26.49 0.55 -6.92
C VAL A 155 -27.72 1.45 -7.08
N GLU A 156 -28.85 1.03 -6.53
CA GLU A 156 -30.07 1.83 -6.44
C GLU A 156 -30.51 1.90 -4.96
N GLY A 157 -30.40 3.09 -4.39
CA GLY A 157 -30.53 3.26 -2.93
C GLY A 157 -29.46 2.41 -2.22
N ASP A 158 -29.90 1.53 -1.32
CA ASP A 158 -29.04 0.64 -0.54
C ASP A 158 -28.76 -0.73 -1.18
N LYS A 159 -29.21 -0.96 -2.42
CA LYS A 159 -29.19 -2.31 -3.01
C LYS A 159 -28.38 -2.35 -4.29
N VAL A 160 -27.64 -3.44 -4.44
CA VAL A 160 -27.08 -3.83 -5.72
C VAL A 160 -28.18 -4.52 -6.54
N VAL A 161 -28.59 -3.90 -7.64
CA VAL A 161 -29.72 -4.38 -8.46
C VAL A 161 -29.27 -5.09 -9.73
N LYS A 162 -28.03 -4.86 -10.18
CA LYS A 162 -27.46 -5.51 -11.37
C LYS A 162 -25.96 -5.68 -11.24
N THR A 163 -25.45 -6.81 -11.68
CA THR A 163 -24.01 -7.05 -11.85
C THR A 163 -23.70 -7.17 -13.34
N THR A 164 -22.71 -6.43 -13.82
CA THR A 164 -22.22 -6.47 -15.19
C THR A 164 -20.72 -6.77 -15.18
N VAL A 165 -20.23 -7.60 -16.08
CA VAL A 165 -18.81 -7.81 -16.32
C VAL A 165 -18.31 -6.74 -17.29
N VAL A 166 -17.46 -5.83 -16.83
CA VAL A 166 -16.81 -4.83 -17.68
C VAL A 166 -15.73 -5.48 -18.53
N ALA A 167 -14.84 -6.22 -17.89
CA ALA A 167 -13.74 -6.92 -18.56
C ALA A 167 -13.44 -8.25 -17.86
N SER A 168 -12.92 -9.22 -18.60
CA SER A 168 -12.61 -10.57 -18.10
C SER A 168 -11.35 -11.15 -18.71
N GLY A 169 -10.82 -12.22 -18.08
CA GLY A 169 -9.58 -12.87 -18.51
C GLY A 169 -8.34 -12.12 -18.07
N ILE A 170 -8.46 -11.23 -17.10
CA ILE A 170 -7.36 -10.38 -16.61
C ILE A 170 -6.49 -11.17 -15.68
N SER A 171 -5.19 -11.02 -15.81
CA SER A 171 -4.22 -11.62 -14.90
C SER A 171 -4.10 -10.77 -13.63
N HIS A 172 -4.70 -11.21 -12.55
CA HIS A 172 -4.56 -10.60 -11.23
C HIS A 172 -4.87 -9.10 -11.16
N PRO A 173 -6.12 -8.66 -11.49
CA PRO A 173 -6.52 -7.27 -11.31
C PRO A 173 -6.56 -6.94 -9.81
N ASN A 174 -5.98 -5.79 -9.43
CA ASN A 174 -5.84 -5.41 -8.02
C ASN A 174 -6.56 -4.09 -7.70
N GLY A 175 -5.95 -2.94 -7.95
CA GLY A 175 -6.53 -1.64 -7.68
C GLY A 175 -7.41 -1.13 -8.83
N VAL A 176 -8.43 -0.32 -8.51
CA VAL A 176 -9.27 0.38 -9.49
C VAL A 176 -9.54 1.81 -9.05
N ARG A 177 -9.52 2.75 -9.99
CA ARG A 177 -9.99 4.13 -9.79
C ARG A 177 -10.76 4.61 -11.02
N VAL A 178 -11.73 5.48 -10.78
CA VAL A 178 -12.51 6.15 -11.82
C VAL A 178 -11.97 7.56 -12.02
N HIS A 179 -11.63 7.92 -13.24
CA HIS A 179 -11.20 9.27 -13.59
C HIS A 179 -11.62 9.65 -15.02
N LYS A 180 -12.24 10.83 -15.17
CA LYS A 180 -12.65 11.41 -16.49
C LYS A 180 -13.32 10.38 -17.42
N GLY A 181 -14.33 9.67 -16.92
CA GLY A 181 -15.12 8.72 -17.75
C GLY A 181 -14.45 7.39 -18.03
N HIS A 182 -13.35 7.07 -17.37
CA HIS A 182 -12.62 5.82 -17.53
C HIS A 182 -12.36 5.13 -16.20
N LEU A 183 -12.24 3.82 -16.27
CA LEU A 183 -11.66 2.98 -15.24
C LEU A 183 -10.16 2.80 -15.48
N TYR A 184 -9.36 2.97 -14.45
CA TYR A 184 -7.95 2.62 -14.44
C TYR A 184 -7.76 1.47 -13.47
N VAL A 185 -7.17 0.39 -13.97
CA VAL A 185 -7.06 -0.88 -13.25
C VAL A 185 -5.60 -1.32 -13.23
N THR A 186 -5.06 -1.60 -12.06
CA THR A 186 -3.75 -2.22 -11.96
C THR A 186 -3.87 -3.73 -12.18
N VAL A 187 -2.90 -4.26 -12.91
CA VAL A 187 -2.71 -5.69 -13.15
C VAL A 187 -1.33 -6.05 -12.66
N SER A 188 -1.28 -6.70 -11.51
CA SER A 188 -0.05 -6.88 -10.75
C SER A 188 0.96 -7.81 -11.42
N MET A 189 0.52 -8.63 -12.36
CA MET A 189 1.35 -9.62 -13.04
C MET A 189 0.89 -9.84 -14.48
N LEU A 190 1.82 -9.75 -15.42
CA LEU A 190 1.59 -10.10 -16.84
C LEU A 190 2.55 -11.23 -17.25
N PRO A 191 2.27 -12.50 -16.90
CA PRO A 191 3.21 -13.59 -17.07
C PRO A 191 3.54 -13.90 -18.54
N LYS A 192 2.69 -13.50 -19.49
CA LYS A 192 2.90 -13.65 -20.93
C LYS A 192 3.84 -12.59 -21.51
N ILE A 193 4.05 -11.48 -20.80
CA ILE A 193 4.97 -10.42 -21.23
C ILE A 193 6.26 -10.60 -20.45
N LYS A 194 7.35 -10.83 -21.19
CA LYS A 194 8.69 -10.89 -20.60
C LYS A 194 9.45 -9.62 -20.93
N ASP A 195 10.12 -9.09 -19.94
CA ASP A 195 11.15 -8.09 -20.12
C ASP A 195 12.42 -8.72 -20.71
N ALA A 196 13.27 -7.91 -21.33
CA ALA A 196 14.60 -8.34 -21.84
C ALA A 196 15.48 -8.92 -20.71
N ASP A 197 15.33 -8.41 -19.50
CA ASP A 197 16.08 -8.86 -18.31
C ASP A 197 15.38 -9.99 -17.55
N GLY A 198 14.26 -10.52 -18.06
CA GLY A 198 13.48 -11.57 -17.42
C GLY A 198 12.68 -11.12 -16.19
N LEU A 199 12.60 -9.81 -15.93
CA LEU A 199 11.88 -9.26 -14.81
C LEU A 199 10.36 -9.34 -15.00
N LEU A 200 9.62 -9.32 -13.89
CA LEU A 200 8.17 -9.24 -13.90
C LEU A 200 7.72 -7.91 -14.55
N VAL A 201 6.78 -8.05 -15.49
CA VAL A 201 6.02 -6.93 -16.04
C VAL A 201 4.64 -6.94 -15.42
N SER A 202 4.22 -5.78 -14.96
CA SER A 202 2.86 -5.45 -14.53
C SER A 202 2.34 -4.28 -15.34
N ALA A 203 1.07 -3.91 -15.22
CA ALA A 203 0.51 -2.83 -16.03
C ALA A 203 -0.62 -2.08 -15.36
N VAL A 204 -0.95 -0.92 -15.93
CA VAL A 204 -2.25 -0.28 -15.78
C VAL A 204 -3.03 -0.49 -17.06
N TYR A 205 -4.28 -0.92 -16.93
CA TYR A 205 -5.27 -0.96 -17.99
C TYR A 205 -6.23 0.20 -17.83
N ARG A 206 -6.78 0.67 -18.97
CA ARG A 206 -7.83 1.68 -19.03
C ARG A 206 -9.01 1.16 -19.83
N PHE A 207 -10.21 1.25 -19.23
CA PHE A 207 -11.48 0.89 -19.85
C PHE A 207 -12.41 2.10 -19.82
N ALA A 208 -13.33 2.23 -20.77
CA ALA A 208 -14.41 3.20 -20.67
C ALA A 208 -15.44 2.75 -19.62
N LEU A 209 -16.11 3.68 -18.94
CA LEU A 209 -17.17 3.33 -17.95
C LEU A 209 -18.33 2.55 -18.58
N GLY A 210 -18.57 2.74 -19.88
CA GLY A 210 -19.61 2.03 -20.63
C GLY A 210 -19.19 0.69 -21.21
N ASP A 211 -17.94 0.26 -21.03
CA ASP A 211 -17.46 -1.02 -21.55
C ASP A 211 -18.14 -2.20 -20.87
N GLU A 212 -18.50 -3.21 -21.66
CA GLU A 212 -19.06 -4.48 -21.19
C GLU A 212 -18.42 -5.65 -21.95
N ASN A 213 -18.14 -6.72 -21.22
CA ASN A 213 -17.63 -8.00 -21.75
C ASN A 213 -16.32 -7.87 -22.57
N VAL A 214 -15.46 -6.90 -22.25
CA VAL A 214 -14.15 -6.77 -22.89
C VAL A 214 -13.31 -8.00 -22.54
N ARG A 215 -12.79 -8.69 -23.56
CA ARG A 215 -11.89 -9.83 -23.33
C ARG A 215 -10.44 -9.35 -23.34
N VAL A 216 -9.73 -9.60 -22.23
CA VAL A 216 -8.31 -9.28 -22.08
C VAL A 216 -7.46 -10.53 -22.36
N THR A 217 -6.35 -10.37 -23.07
CA THR A 217 -5.43 -11.45 -23.45
C THR A 217 -4.13 -11.44 -22.63
N ASN A 218 -3.90 -10.38 -21.86
CA ASN A 218 -2.69 -10.11 -21.07
C ASN A 218 -1.44 -10.04 -21.95
N THR A 219 -1.58 -9.43 -23.12
CA THR A 219 -0.50 -9.21 -24.07
C THR A 219 -0.47 -7.75 -24.51
N ARG A 220 0.62 -7.32 -25.17
CA ARG A 220 0.72 -5.96 -25.73
C ARG A 220 -0.29 -5.66 -26.85
N ALA A 221 -1.03 -6.64 -27.30
CA ALA A 221 -2.10 -6.47 -28.29
C ALA A 221 -3.41 -5.94 -27.65
N ASP A 222 -3.53 -5.96 -26.33
CA ASP A 222 -4.71 -5.47 -25.62
C ASP A 222 -4.82 -3.94 -25.77
N LYS A 223 -5.91 -3.46 -26.36
CA LYS A 223 -6.14 -2.03 -26.57
C LYS A 223 -6.26 -1.23 -25.28
N GLY A 224 -6.68 -1.88 -24.19
CA GLY A 224 -6.80 -1.27 -22.88
C GLY A 224 -5.48 -1.15 -22.12
N LEU A 225 -4.40 -1.80 -22.54
CA LEU A 225 -3.09 -1.71 -21.89
C LEU A 225 -2.54 -0.29 -22.06
N LEU A 226 -2.45 0.45 -20.96
CA LEU A 226 -2.08 1.85 -20.94
C LEU A 226 -0.58 2.07 -20.73
N VAL A 227 -0.01 1.42 -19.72
CA VAL A 227 1.40 1.54 -19.35
C VAL A 227 1.90 0.27 -18.68
N GLU A 228 3.14 -0.11 -18.98
CA GLU A 228 3.83 -1.24 -18.34
C GLU A 228 4.75 -0.73 -17.22
N LEU A 229 4.81 -1.47 -16.12
CA LEU A 229 5.74 -1.27 -15.02
C LEU A 229 6.60 -2.53 -14.87
N LYS A 230 7.88 -2.33 -14.52
CA LYS A 230 8.81 -3.43 -14.25
C LYS A 230 9.10 -3.50 -12.78
N THR A 231 9.04 -4.69 -12.21
CA THR A 231 9.45 -4.95 -10.82
C THR A 231 10.90 -5.45 -10.83
N ARG A 232 11.80 -4.64 -10.32
CA ARG A 232 13.25 -4.91 -10.30
C ARG A 232 13.69 -5.77 -9.12
N ASN A 233 12.91 -5.77 -8.05
CA ASN A 233 13.18 -6.58 -6.88
C ASN A 233 12.94 -8.06 -7.18
N THR A 234 14.02 -8.81 -7.34
CA THR A 234 13.96 -10.26 -7.66
C THR A 234 13.45 -11.11 -6.51
N ASP A 235 13.45 -10.58 -5.28
CA ASP A 235 12.99 -11.31 -4.09
C ASP A 235 11.48 -11.15 -3.86
N CYS A 236 10.86 -10.13 -4.49
CA CYS A 236 9.42 -9.90 -4.44
C CYS A 236 8.91 -9.52 -5.84
N GLN A 237 8.56 -10.50 -6.64
CA GLN A 237 8.06 -10.33 -8.01
C GLN A 237 6.53 -10.15 -8.00
N TYR A 238 6.09 -8.99 -7.47
CA TYR A 238 4.72 -8.52 -7.48
C TYR A 238 4.72 -7.03 -7.86
N GLY A 239 3.91 -6.63 -8.81
CA GLY A 239 4.08 -5.34 -9.48
C GLY A 239 3.03 -4.30 -9.13
N ALA A 240 2.34 -3.75 -10.15
CA ALA A 240 1.37 -2.67 -9.99
C ALA A 240 0.24 -3.06 -9.04
N ASP A 241 -0.02 -2.23 -8.04
CA ASP A 241 -0.95 -2.47 -6.96
C ASP A 241 -1.91 -1.29 -6.77
N GLY A 242 -1.87 -0.55 -5.67
CA GLY A 242 -2.68 0.64 -5.47
C GLY A 242 -2.45 1.73 -6.51
N LEU A 243 -3.49 2.52 -6.81
CA LEU A 243 -3.40 3.66 -7.74
C LEU A 243 -4.27 4.82 -7.29
N VAL A 244 -3.87 6.05 -7.62
CA VAL A 244 -4.62 7.26 -7.27
C VAL A 244 -4.30 8.40 -8.24
N PHE A 245 -5.23 9.34 -8.44
CA PHE A 245 -5.02 10.56 -9.23
C PHE A 245 -4.82 11.76 -8.32
N ASP A 246 -3.79 12.59 -8.61
CA ASP A 246 -3.62 13.88 -7.92
C ASP A 246 -4.58 14.95 -8.47
N SER A 247 -4.60 16.12 -7.82
CA SER A 247 -5.43 17.26 -8.20
C SER A 247 -5.13 17.80 -9.61
N LYS A 248 -3.95 17.48 -10.18
CA LYS A 248 -3.51 17.88 -11.51
C LYS A 248 -3.84 16.85 -12.58
N GLY A 249 -4.38 15.69 -12.19
CA GLY A 249 -4.73 14.59 -13.08
C GLY A 249 -3.57 13.66 -13.45
N ASN A 250 -2.46 13.70 -12.70
CA ASN A 250 -1.43 12.67 -12.82
C ASN A 250 -1.89 11.40 -12.08
N LEU A 251 -1.61 10.25 -12.66
CA LEU A 251 -1.84 8.96 -12.04
C LEU A 251 -0.59 8.51 -11.29
N TYR A 252 -0.76 8.17 -10.01
CA TYR A 252 0.27 7.50 -9.24
C TYR A 252 -0.08 6.02 -9.09
N VAL A 253 0.92 5.17 -9.21
CA VAL A 253 0.78 3.71 -9.14
C VAL A 253 1.87 3.15 -8.24
N GLY A 254 1.48 2.38 -7.25
CA GLY A 254 2.39 1.59 -6.43
C GLY A 254 2.96 0.41 -7.21
N ASN A 255 4.27 0.20 -7.12
CA ASN A 255 4.91 -1.06 -7.51
C ASN A 255 5.30 -1.79 -6.24
N PHE A 256 4.51 -2.77 -5.88
CA PHE A 256 4.57 -3.45 -4.59
C PHE A 256 5.98 -3.97 -4.27
N GLY A 257 6.55 -4.80 -5.14
CA GLY A 257 7.83 -5.45 -4.90
C GLY A 257 9.00 -4.47 -4.83
N ASP A 258 8.94 -3.37 -5.56
CA ASP A 258 9.99 -2.35 -5.58
C ASP A 258 9.86 -1.32 -4.46
N GLY A 259 8.74 -1.29 -3.73
CA GLY A 259 8.47 -0.23 -2.76
C GLY A 259 8.55 1.16 -3.42
N ALA A 260 7.96 1.31 -4.59
CA ALA A 260 8.10 2.50 -5.42
C ALA A 260 6.73 3.04 -5.86
N LEU A 261 6.61 4.36 -5.91
CA LEU A 261 5.51 5.05 -6.57
C LEU A 261 5.96 5.52 -7.95
N HIS A 262 5.21 5.13 -8.97
CA HIS A 262 5.35 5.62 -10.33
C HIS A 262 4.37 6.75 -10.57
N ARG A 263 4.79 7.81 -11.27
CA ARG A 263 3.95 8.91 -11.73
C ARG A 263 3.79 8.83 -13.23
N ILE A 264 2.56 8.82 -13.70
CA ILE A 264 2.16 8.83 -15.10
C ILE A 264 1.45 10.16 -15.38
N ALA A 265 2.01 10.96 -16.28
CA ALA A 265 1.41 12.21 -16.75
C ALA A 265 0.68 11.96 -18.07
N PHE A 266 -0.39 12.72 -18.31
CA PHE A 266 -1.21 12.63 -19.50
C PHE A 266 -1.16 13.94 -20.30
N ASP A 267 -1.27 13.83 -21.62
CA ASP A 267 -1.53 14.96 -22.50
C ASP A 267 -3.03 15.36 -22.50
N GLU A 268 -3.38 16.42 -23.21
CA GLU A 268 -4.76 16.91 -23.34
C GLU A 268 -5.72 15.88 -23.97
N SER A 269 -5.19 14.97 -24.78
CA SER A 269 -5.94 13.87 -25.40
C SER A 269 -6.08 12.65 -24.49
N GLY A 270 -5.47 12.68 -23.28
CA GLY A 270 -5.49 11.57 -22.33
C GLY A 270 -4.52 10.42 -22.68
N ASN A 271 -3.53 10.66 -23.55
CA ASN A 271 -2.45 9.71 -23.79
C ASN A 271 -1.33 9.91 -22.76
N VAL A 272 -0.57 8.86 -22.50
CA VAL A 272 0.59 8.93 -21.61
C VAL A 272 1.66 9.85 -22.22
N ALA A 273 1.89 11.00 -21.57
CA ALA A 273 2.91 11.97 -21.96
C ALA A 273 4.24 11.77 -21.22
N GLY A 274 4.22 11.09 -20.08
CA GLY A 274 5.41 10.81 -19.31
C GLY A 274 5.19 9.73 -18.25
N HIS A 275 6.24 8.99 -17.93
CA HIS A 275 6.26 7.96 -16.91
C HIS A 275 7.59 8.00 -16.16
N THR A 276 7.57 8.24 -14.86
CA THR A 276 8.75 8.36 -13.99
C THR A 276 8.54 7.66 -12.67
N ILE A 277 9.62 7.26 -12.02
CA ILE A 277 9.59 6.89 -10.60
C ILE A 277 9.51 8.20 -9.81
N PHE A 278 8.43 8.37 -9.06
CA PHE A 278 8.17 9.57 -8.27
C PHE A 278 8.84 9.52 -6.89
N ALA A 279 8.66 8.38 -6.20
CA ALA A 279 9.24 8.15 -4.89
C ALA A 279 9.64 6.69 -4.75
N ARG A 280 10.76 6.44 -4.11
CA ARG A 280 11.27 5.09 -3.83
C ARG A 280 12.23 5.16 -2.66
N THR A 281 12.21 4.15 -1.81
CA THR A 281 13.29 3.97 -0.83
C THR A 281 14.51 3.40 -1.53
N ASP A 282 15.66 4.09 -1.41
CA ASP A 282 16.92 3.54 -1.89
C ASP A 282 17.43 2.48 -0.93
N PHE A 283 17.57 1.27 -1.40
CA PHE A 283 18.20 0.18 -0.68
C PHE A 283 19.70 0.22 -0.93
N ALA A 284 20.48 0.68 0.04
CA ALA A 284 21.94 0.73 -0.06
C ALA A 284 22.61 -0.66 -0.14
N THR A 285 21.86 -1.73 0.19
CA THR A 285 22.36 -3.12 0.20
C THR A 285 21.29 -4.04 -0.36
N PRO A 286 21.67 -5.00 -1.25
CA PRO A 286 20.75 -6.05 -1.68
C PRO A 286 20.19 -6.79 -0.47
N MET A 287 18.87 -6.99 -0.45
CA MET A 287 18.14 -7.53 0.71
C MET A 287 18.63 -8.89 1.19
N ARG A 288 19.14 -9.72 0.29
CA ARG A 288 19.74 -11.02 0.64
C ARG A 288 21.00 -10.94 1.50
N GLN A 289 21.71 -9.78 1.50
CA GLN A 289 22.96 -9.63 2.26
C GLN A 289 22.76 -9.04 3.66
N ALA A 290 21.64 -8.40 3.95
CA ALA A 290 21.39 -7.66 5.19
C ALA A 290 20.42 -8.38 6.10
N GLY A 291 20.26 -9.61 6.21
CA GLY A 291 19.18 -10.21 7.01
C GLY A 291 17.84 -9.50 6.76
N PHE A 292 16.95 -10.09 6.02
CA PHE A 292 15.76 -9.47 5.42
C PHE A 292 14.95 -8.58 6.40
N LYS A 293 14.75 -9.03 7.67
CA LYS A 293 14.04 -8.25 8.70
C LYS A 293 14.73 -6.93 9.07
N GLU A 294 16.05 -6.90 9.09
CA GLU A 294 16.80 -5.67 9.41
C GLU A 294 16.76 -4.64 8.28
N ALA A 295 16.78 -5.10 7.02
CA ALA A 295 16.64 -4.23 5.86
C ALA A 295 15.21 -3.64 5.77
N MET A 296 14.17 -4.40 6.12
CA MET A 296 12.78 -3.92 6.17
C MET A 296 12.61 -2.80 7.20
N VAL A 297 13.10 -2.97 8.42
CA VAL A 297 13.01 -1.96 9.48
C VAL A 297 13.69 -0.64 9.09
N ARG A 298 14.71 -0.68 8.26
CA ARG A 298 15.43 0.51 7.79
C ARG A 298 14.79 1.18 6.58
N ALA A 299 13.99 0.47 5.80
CA ALA A 299 13.32 1.03 4.64
C ALA A 299 12.13 1.87 5.10
N ARG A 300 12.04 3.13 4.64
CA ARG A 300 10.91 4.02 4.95
C ARG A 300 9.62 3.61 4.26
N MET A 301 9.71 2.85 3.17
CA MET A 301 8.62 2.27 2.41
C MET A 301 9.17 1.03 1.71
N ARG A 302 8.76 -0.15 2.18
CA ARG A 302 9.30 -1.43 1.72
C ARG A 302 8.46 -2.03 0.59
N THR A 303 7.15 -1.92 0.73
CA THR A 303 6.17 -2.34 -0.27
C THR A 303 5.12 -1.25 -0.44
N THR A 304 4.38 -1.30 -1.54
CA THR A 304 3.29 -0.36 -1.81
C THR A 304 2.05 -1.15 -2.15
N ASP A 305 1.23 -1.46 -1.14
CA ASP A 305 -0.09 -2.05 -1.33
C ASP A 305 -1.08 -0.95 -1.74
N GLY A 306 -2.23 -0.84 -1.14
CA GLY A 306 -3.18 0.22 -1.41
C GLY A 306 -2.61 1.63 -1.16
N ILE A 307 -3.09 2.60 -1.92
CA ILE A 307 -2.70 4.00 -1.79
C ILE A 307 -3.90 4.94 -1.89
N CYS A 308 -3.89 6.01 -1.09
CA CYS A 308 -4.83 7.12 -1.22
C CYS A 308 -4.10 8.46 -1.10
N LEU A 309 -4.83 9.57 -1.31
CA LEU A 309 -4.28 10.91 -1.06
C LEU A 309 -5.27 11.79 -0.30
N ASP A 310 -4.74 12.84 0.33
CA ASP A 310 -5.52 13.92 0.94
C ASP A 310 -5.74 15.10 -0.02
N GLY A 311 -6.41 16.14 0.46
CA GLY A 311 -6.67 17.35 -0.32
C GLY A 311 -5.44 18.21 -0.64
N GLU A 312 -4.29 17.89 -0.07
CA GLU A 312 -3.01 18.54 -0.30
C GLU A 312 -2.08 17.72 -1.22
N ASP A 313 -2.61 16.67 -1.84
CA ASP A 313 -1.88 15.71 -2.67
C ASP A 313 -0.77 14.94 -1.92
N ASN A 314 -0.84 14.81 -0.59
CA ASN A 314 0.00 13.84 0.11
C ASN A 314 -0.54 12.43 -0.15
N ILE A 315 0.35 11.52 -0.55
CA ILE A 315 0.00 10.12 -0.80
C ILE A 315 0.28 9.31 0.47
N TYR A 316 -0.72 8.58 0.93
CA TYR A 316 -0.59 7.60 2.01
C TYR A 316 -0.53 6.21 1.40
N VAL A 317 0.46 5.45 1.83
CA VAL A 317 0.81 4.14 1.28
C VAL A 317 0.74 3.10 2.37
N ALA A 318 -0.01 2.04 2.16
CA ALA A 318 0.06 0.85 3.00
C ALA A 318 1.38 0.12 2.69
N ASP A 319 2.31 0.17 3.63
CA ASP A 319 3.55 -0.59 3.57
C ASP A 319 3.35 -1.94 4.25
N PHE A 320 2.74 -2.84 3.49
CA PHE A 320 2.29 -4.15 3.88
C PHE A 320 3.38 -4.99 4.58
N SER A 321 4.59 -5.00 4.03
CA SER A 321 5.68 -5.81 4.56
C SER A 321 6.28 -5.27 5.86
N ASN A 322 6.26 -3.94 6.03
CA ASN A 322 6.79 -3.27 7.22
C ASN A 322 5.76 -3.08 8.33
N ASN A 323 4.52 -3.48 8.12
CA ASN A 323 3.41 -3.16 9.02
C ASN A 323 3.33 -1.66 9.34
N ALA A 324 3.30 -0.84 8.29
CA ALA A 324 3.41 0.61 8.40
C ALA A 324 2.51 1.35 7.42
N ILE A 325 2.27 2.62 7.70
CA ILE A 325 1.76 3.59 6.73
C ILE A 325 2.88 4.59 6.43
N ALA A 326 3.26 4.69 5.17
CA ALA A 326 4.14 5.74 4.69
C ALA A 326 3.32 6.93 4.17
N ARG A 327 3.83 8.15 4.37
CA ARG A 327 3.35 9.38 3.74
C ARG A 327 4.39 9.87 2.76
N VAL A 328 3.98 10.15 1.54
CA VAL A 328 4.82 10.75 0.49
C VAL A 328 4.25 12.12 0.16
N ASP A 329 5.03 13.17 0.40
CA ASP A 329 4.58 14.54 0.10
C ASP A 329 4.61 14.84 -1.40
N PRO A 330 4.02 15.97 -1.87
CA PRO A 330 4.04 16.36 -3.29
C PRO A 330 5.44 16.56 -3.88
N GLY A 331 6.47 16.65 -3.05
CA GLY A 331 7.88 16.69 -3.45
C GLY A 331 8.52 15.30 -3.59
N GLY A 332 7.81 14.24 -3.23
CA GLY A 332 8.32 12.86 -3.27
C GLY A 332 9.10 12.43 -2.02
N HIS A 333 9.06 13.22 -0.92
CA HIS A 333 9.73 12.83 0.32
C HIS A 333 8.90 11.83 1.10
N ILE A 334 9.52 10.70 1.44
CA ILE A 334 8.90 9.60 2.16
C ILE A 334 9.13 9.76 3.66
N THR A 335 8.06 9.72 4.44
CA THR A 335 8.08 9.65 5.92
C THR A 335 7.21 8.49 6.40
N VAL A 336 7.61 7.84 7.49
CA VAL A 336 6.77 6.84 8.15
C VAL A 336 5.76 7.59 9.02
N LEU A 337 4.47 7.48 8.69
CA LEU A 337 3.37 8.10 9.46
C LEU A 337 3.03 7.30 10.70
N ALA A 338 2.92 5.99 10.56
CA ALA A 338 2.66 5.04 11.65
C ALA A 338 3.33 3.71 11.33
N GLN A 339 3.77 2.99 12.35
CA GLN A 339 4.36 1.65 12.21
C GLN A 339 4.17 0.88 13.51
N ASN A 340 3.87 -0.40 13.40
CA ASN A 340 3.82 -1.35 14.50
C ASN A 340 4.80 -2.52 14.27
N GLY A 341 5.08 -3.26 15.31
CA GLY A 341 5.76 -4.55 15.22
C GLY A 341 4.81 -5.67 14.77
N ASP A 342 5.15 -6.90 15.10
CA ASP A 342 4.28 -8.07 14.96
C ASP A 342 3.12 -7.93 15.97
N THR A 343 1.91 -7.70 15.48
CA THR A 343 0.70 -7.42 16.30
C THR A 343 -0.45 -8.29 15.83
N ASP A 344 -1.49 -8.37 16.64
CA ASP A 344 -2.77 -9.00 16.34
C ASP A 344 -3.87 -7.98 15.98
N GLY A 345 -3.52 -6.73 15.72
CA GLY A 345 -4.49 -5.65 15.44
C GLY A 345 -5.30 -5.16 16.64
N SER A 346 -5.14 -5.76 17.83
CA SER A 346 -5.87 -5.36 19.04
C SER A 346 -5.66 -3.88 19.36
N GLY A 347 -6.75 -3.20 19.78
CA GLY A 347 -6.71 -1.77 20.06
C GLY A 347 -6.53 -0.88 18.83
N GLY A 348 -6.54 -1.46 17.62
CA GLY A 348 -6.38 -0.77 16.35
C GLY A 348 -4.93 -0.54 15.95
N LEU A 349 -4.00 -1.30 16.50
CA LEU A 349 -2.65 -1.38 15.97
C LEU A 349 -2.70 -1.88 14.51
N LEU A 350 -1.77 -1.43 13.70
CA LEU A 350 -1.65 -1.93 12.34
C LEU A 350 -1.33 -3.42 12.37
N ASP A 351 -2.02 -4.16 11.52
CA ASP A 351 -1.86 -5.59 11.36
C ASP A 351 -1.89 -5.94 9.88
N GLN A 352 -0.75 -5.77 9.25
CA GLN A 352 -0.54 -5.93 7.83
C GLN A 352 -1.51 -5.09 6.98
N PRO A 353 -1.30 -3.75 6.94
CA PRO A 353 -2.23 -2.83 6.29
C PRO A 353 -2.36 -3.10 4.79
N GLY A 354 -3.58 -3.18 4.28
CA GLY A 354 -3.92 -3.37 2.87
C GLY A 354 -4.24 -2.06 2.16
N GLU A 355 -5.37 -1.45 2.45
CA GLU A 355 -5.83 -0.22 1.78
C GLU A 355 -6.02 0.91 2.79
N PRO A 356 -5.47 2.12 2.55
CA PRO A 356 -5.82 3.34 3.27
C PRO A 356 -6.89 4.14 2.53
N ILE A 357 -7.74 4.87 3.26
CA ILE A 357 -8.66 5.86 2.69
C ILE A 357 -8.81 7.05 3.61
N VAL A 358 -8.89 8.27 3.05
CA VAL A 358 -9.11 9.49 3.82
C VAL A 358 -10.61 9.76 3.97
N ARG A 359 -11.09 9.87 5.22
CA ARG A 359 -12.44 10.32 5.56
C ARG A 359 -12.33 11.56 6.44
N GLY A 360 -12.51 12.74 5.85
CA GLY A 360 -12.31 14.00 6.56
C GLY A 360 -10.89 14.17 7.07
N ARG A 361 -10.69 14.08 8.38
CA ARG A 361 -9.37 14.19 9.05
C ARG A 361 -8.80 12.84 9.50
N GLU A 362 -9.46 11.77 9.14
CA GLU A 362 -9.10 10.41 9.51
C GLU A 362 -8.52 9.67 8.31
N LEU A 363 -7.40 8.99 8.51
CA LEU A 363 -6.91 7.97 7.62
C LEU A 363 -7.37 6.61 8.15
N ILE A 364 -8.33 6.02 7.49
CA ILE A 364 -8.86 4.70 7.80
C ILE A 364 -8.01 3.67 7.05
N VAL A 365 -7.67 2.57 7.71
CA VAL A 365 -6.75 1.56 7.18
C VAL A 365 -7.32 0.17 7.43
N THR A 366 -7.47 -0.64 6.38
CA THR A 366 -7.79 -2.06 6.53
C THR A 366 -6.57 -2.82 7.04
N CYS A 367 -6.77 -3.70 8.02
CA CYS A 367 -5.79 -4.67 8.47
C CYS A 367 -6.06 -5.98 7.70
N PHE A 368 -5.31 -6.19 6.61
CA PHE A 368 -5.53 -7.34 5.72
C PHE A 368 -5.15 -8.67 6.37
N ASP A 369 -4.17 -8.63 7.27
CA ASP A 369 -3.76 -9.74 8.14
C ASP A 369 -3.62 -11.09 7.40
N MET A 370 -3.06 -11.09 6.20
CA MET A 370 -2.80 -12.31 5.44
C MET A 370 -1.31 -12.60 5.38
N VAL A 371 -0.85 -13.57 6.15
CA VAL A 371 0.55 -13.99 6.12
C VAL A 371 0.87 -14.69 4.80
N THR A 372 1.67 -14.03 3.96
CA THR A 372 2.05 -14.53 2.64
C THR A 372 3.46 -15.12 2.59
N GLY A 373 4.24 -14.98 3.65
CA GLY A 373 5.60 -15.51 3.72
C GLY A 373 6.40 -14.96 4.91
N PRO A 374 7.62 -15.46 5.11
CA PRO A 374 8.47 -15.07 6.26
C PRO A 374 9.08 -13.67 6.14
N ASP A 375 8.84 -13.01 5.03
CA ASP A 375 9.38 -11.69 4.67
C ASP A 375 8.48 -10.53 5.11
N LYS A 376 7.58 -10.76 6.04
CA LYS A 376 6.67 -9.77 6.61
C LYS A 376 6.98 -9.54 8.09
N VAL A 377 6.66 -8.35 8.60
CA VAL A 377 6.74 -8.06 10.03
C VAL A 377 5.71 -8.91 10.79
N ASN A 378 4.48 -8.93 10.30
CA ASN A 378 3.43 -9.78 10.87
C ASN A 378 3.65 -11.24 10.46
N THR A 379 3.47 -12.13 11.44
CA THR A 379 3.80 -13.56 11.30
C THR A 379 2.60 -14.48 11.46
N LYS A 380 1.44 -13.95 11.83
CA LYS A 380 0.23 -14.73 12.10
C LYS A 380 -0.98 -14.09 11.43
N HIS A 381 -1.97 -14.91 11.12
CA HIS A 381 -3.33 -14.51 10.82
C HIS A 381 -4.17 -14.84 12.03
N ASP A 382 -4.49 -13.87 12.84
CA ASP A 382 -5.17 -14.08 14.11
C ASP A 382 -6.28 -13.05 14.35
N ARG A 383 -6.82 -13.01 15.55
CA ARG A 383 -7.94 -12.17 15.94
C ARG A 383 -7.51 -11.17 16.98
N PRO A 384 -8.24 -10.01 17.07
CA PRO A 384 -9.44 -9.62 16.34
C PRO A 384 -9.17 -9.13 14.92
N TYR A 385 -10.07 -9.35 13.97
CA TYR A 385 -10.00 -8.69 12.65
C TYR A 385 -10.41 -7.23 12.80
N THR A 386 -9.59 -6.29 12.31
CA THR A 386 -9.78 -4.88 12.63
C THR A 386 -9.66 -3.95 11.42
N ILE A 387 -10.22 -2.76 11.60
CA ILE A 387 -9.88 -1.59 10.80
C ILE A 387 -9.32 -0.54 11.74
N SER A 388 -8.15 -0.04 11.40
CA SER A 388 -7.45 1.00 12.15
C SER A 388 -7.82 2.39 11.65
N VAL A 389 -7.62 3.39 12.48
CA VAL A 389 -7.72 4.80 12.10
C VAL A 389 -6.58 5.62 12.68
N ILE A 390 -6.05 6.54 11.87
CA ILE A 390 -4.97 7.47 12.23
C ILE A 390 -5.52 8.89 12.06
N ASP A 391 -5.44 9.72 13.09
CA ASP A 391 -5.82 11.13 13.01
C ASP A 391 -4.75 11.91 12.24
N LEU A 392 -5.13 12.54 11.14
CA LEU A 392 -4.21 13.33 10.29
C LEU A 392 -3.84 14.70 10.88
N ASP A 393 -4.61 15.21 11.85
CA ASP A 393 -4.37 16.51 12.50
C ASP A 393 -3.92 16.37 13.97
N GLY A 394 -3.88 15.18 14.50
CA GLY A 394 -3.46 14.90 15.87
C GLY A 394 -2.05 15.42 16.19
N PRO A 395 -1.70 15.58 17.45
CA PRO A 395 -0.37 16.03 17.85
C PRO A 395 0.70 15.08 17.25
N ARG A 396 1.71 15.72 16.68
CA ARG A 396 2.89 15.03 16.11
C ARG A 396 3.79 14.54 17.21
#